data_3bc69424d538d63eb521a1376bfd020e
#
_entry.id   3bc69424d538d63eb521a1376bfd020e
#
_cell.length_a   1.000
_cell.length_b   1.000
_cell.length_c   1.000
_cell.angle_alpha   90.00
_cell.angle_beta   90.00
_cell.angle_gamma   90.00
#
_symmetry.space_group_name_H-M   'P 1'
#
loop_
_entity.id
_entity.type
_entity.pdbx_description
1 polymer ?
#
loop_
_entity_poly.entity_id
_entity_poly.type
_entity_poly.pdbx_seq_one_letter_code
_entity_poly.pdbx_strand_id
1 'polypeptide(L)'
;MPEPIKTALSLAAALLFLWSAVWCIRRVFSPEPAPHYTEPSSRSRCWAAIAGAAFILVLHLIFAVTAHINYPEADFHQAIEWQFYGNTDSRRYLDLSIYGYGTQEAFPEQYLQIVFFPLYPALLHILHFVTRIDAFWLGFAVQLPLFAAATASFYTVIARRWDEQTAALSLALLLASPASVFFAVPMTESLFLLLTVRYVLTLEREQWWRCASLGVLAGLCRAPGGLLLGLTGLYLFMRWRRGTRPTIPSLLAMLSPAAGLGLYFLLNYLVYGRWNQYHIYQWDNWNQKLGLFTNTVRYHLDYMAQWWDSSPKSALALCLAAVLCLLTILALLSATVRRLPAHWLGFGLAYFAVTMGTTWLISAPRYAVGLFCLPVALALLLQGRPRLTKGVLVMQVIVSVIYTMQFLHGGPIY
;
A
#
# COMPACT_ATOMS: atom_id res chain seq x y z
N MET A 1 7.15 -21.17 -20.50
CA MET A 1 7.26 -22.00 -19.25
C MET A 1 6.34 -23.21 -19.39
N PRO A 2 6.75 -24.43 -18.96
CA PRO A 2 5.92 -25.63 -19.05
C PRO A 2 4.64 -25.54 -18.22
N GLU A 3 3.50 -26.04 -18.74
CA GLU A 3 2.20 -26.03 -18.07
C GLU A 3 2.20 -26.64 -16.64
N PRO A 4 2.94 -27.73 -16.36
CA PRO A 4 3.02 -28.26 -15.00
C PRO A 4 3.58 -27.26 -13.97
N ILE A 5 4.54 -26.43 -14.34
CA ILE A 5 5.14 -25.42 -13.43
C ILE A 5 4.13 -24.30 -13.14
N LYS A 6 3.41 -23.82 -14.16
CA LYS A 6 2.35 -22.80 -13.97
C LYS A 6 1.26 -23.31 -13.03
N THR A 7 0.85 -24.56 -13.25
CA THR A 7 -0.15 -25.21 -12.40
C THR A 7 0.36 -25.38 -10.96
N ALA A 8 1.60 -25.83 -10.77
CA ALA A 8 2.20 -26.03 -9.44
C ALA A 8 2.28 -24.69 -8.66
N LEU A 9 2.73 -23.60 -9.30
CA LEU A 9 2.80 -22.27 -8.65
C LEU A 9 1.40 -21.72 -8.31
N SER A 10 0.43 -21.92 -9.19
CA SER A 10 -0.96 -21.53 -8.94
C SER A 10 -1.59 -22.32 -7.78
N LEU A 11 -1.32 -23.62 -7.71
CA LEU A 11 -1.77 -24.46 -6.58
C LEU A 11 -1.06 -24.06 -5.29
N ALA A 12 0.24 -23.79 -5.31
CA ALA A 12 0.98 -23.32 -4.15
C ALA A 12 0.37 -22.02 -3.59
N ALA A 13 0.05 -21.06 -4.45
CA ALA A 13 -0.63 -19.82 -4.05
C ALA A 13 -2.00 -20.11 -3.40
N ALA A 14 -2.81 -20.98 -4.00
CA ALA A 14 -4.10 -21.37 -3.46
C ALA A 14 -3.98 -22.06 -2.09
N LEU A 15 -3.06 -23.01 -1.95
CA LEU A 15 -2.84 -23.74 -0.69
C LEU A 15 -2.36 -22.84 0.43
N LEU A 16 -1.42 -21.92 0.15
CA LEU A 16 -0.93 -20.95 1.13
C LEU A 16 -2.05 -20.00 1.58
N PHE A 17 -2.88 -19.54 0.66
CA PHE A 17 -4.02 -18.70 0.98
C PHE A 17 -5.04 -19.45 1.84
N LEU A 18 -5.47 -20.64 1.42
CA LEU A 18 -6.43 -21.46 2.15
C LEU A 18 -5.93 -21.84 3.54
N TRP A 19 -4.65 -22.22 3.65
CA TRP A 19 -4.01 -22.47 4.93
C TRP A 19 -4.13 -21.27 5.86
N SER A 20 -3.76 -20.08 5.36
CA SER A 20 -3.80 -18.85 6.13
C SER A 20 -5.23 -18.46 6.52
N ALA A 21 -6.19 -18.64 5.60
CA ALA A 21 -7.61 -18.37 5.85
C ALA A 21 -8.20 -19.31 6.92
N VAL A 22 -7.91 -20.60 6.84
CA VAL A 22 -8.35 -21.58 7.84
C VAL A 22 -7.78 -21.26 9.23
N TRP A 23 -6.50 -20.90 9.29
CA TRP A 23 -5.88 -20.47 10.55
C TRP A 23 -6.46 -19.15 11.08
N CYS A 24 -6.73 -18.18 10.20
CA CYS A 24 -7.39 -16.94 10.57
C CYS A 24 -8.76 -17.22 11.20
N ILE A 25 -9.59 -18.03 10.54
CA ILE A 25 -10.91 -18.42 11.03
C ILE A 25 -10.79 -19.13 12.38
N ARG A 26 -9.92 -20.15 12.50
CA ARG A 26 -9.70 -20.85 13.76
C ARG A 26 -9.34 -19.89 14.89
N ARG A 27 -8.46 -18.94 14.67
CA ARG A 27 -8.02 -17.96 15.67
C ARG A 27 -9.12 -16.96 16.04
N VAL A 28 -9.94 -16.54 15.08
CA VAL A 28 -11.11 -15.69 15.35
C VAL A 28 -12.11 -16.38 16.28
N PHE A 29 -12.25 -17.70 16.15
CA PHE A 29 -13.13 -18.51 17.00
C PHE A 29 -12.45 -19.08 18.26
N SER A 30 -11.13 -19.02 18.39
CA SER A 30 -10.41 -19.44 19.58
C SER A 30 -10.29 -18.30 20.60
N PRO A 31 -10.31 -18.59 21.91
CA PRO A 31 -10.08 -17.57 22.92
C PRO A 31 -8.59 -17.13 22.85
N GLU A 32 -8.33 -15.97 22.27
CA GLU A 32 -7.01 -15.33 22.37
C GLU A 32 -6.95 -14.50 23.67
N PRO A 33 -5.84 -14.54 24.41
CA PRO A 33 -5.67 -13.65 25.55
C PRO A 33 -5.75 -12.19 25.09
N ALA A 34 -6.27 -11.32 25.98
CA ALA A 34 -6.24 -9.90 25.70
C ALA A 34 -4.78 -9.43 25.55
N PRO A 35 -4.46 -8.65 24.52
CA PRO A 35 -3.09 -8.18 24.34
C PRO A 35 -2.72 -7.23 25.49
N HIS A 36 -1.51 -7.38 26.00
CA HIS A 36 -0.95 -6.43 26.94
C HIS A 36 -0.26 -5.32 26.13
N TYR A 37 -0.79 -4.11 26.22
CA TYR A 37 -0.25 -2.98 25.49
C TYR A 37 0.70 -2.14 26.36
N THR A 38 1.92 -1.90 25.87
CA THR A 38 2.89 -1.03 26.52
C THR A 38 3.21 0.16 25.62
N GLU A 39 2.97 1.38 26.08
CA GLU A 39 3.27 2.57 25.25
C GLU A 39 4.79 2.76 25.08
N PRO A 40 5.27 2.93 23.86
CA PRO A 40 6.69 3.23 23.61
C PRO A 40 7.04 4.63 24.09
N SER A 41 8.34 4.86 24.35
CA SER A 41 8.82 6.17 24.77
C SER A 41 8.54 7.25 23.72
N SER A 42 8.38 8.50 24.16
CA SER A 42 8.24 9.64 23.24
C SER A 42 9.50 9.81 22.38
N ARG A 43 10.67 9.52 22.95
CA ARG A 43 11.96 9.57 22.26
C ARG A 43 12.01 8.56 21.09
N SER A 44 11.61 7.31 21.33
CA SER A 44 11.59 6.26 20.29
C SER A 44 10.63 6.60 19.15
N ARG A 45 9.46 7.15 19.46
CA ARG A 45 8.51 7.64 18.45
C ARG A 45 9.07 8.79 17.61
N CYS A 46 9.77 9.72 18.27
CA CYS A 46 10.44 10.83 17.58
C CYS A 46 11.54 10.31 16.64
N TRP A 47 12.35 9.37 17.08
CA TRP A 47 13.36 8.74 16.23
C TRP A 47 12.75 8.02 15.04
N ALA A 48 11.63 7.34 15.18
CA ALA A 48 10.93 6.71 14.06
C ALA A 48 10.43 7.76 13.05
N ALA A 49 9.93 8.92 13.51
CA ALA A 49 9.54 10.02 12.64
C ALA A 49 10.75 10.62 11.90
N ILE A 50 11.86 10.86 12.60
CA ILE A 50 13.10 11.38 12.02
C ILE A 50 13.65 10.41 10.98
N ALA A 51 13.65 9.09 11.25
CA ALA A 51 14.07 8.08 10.29
C ALA A 51 13.22 8.10 9.00
N GLY A 52 11.91 8.23 9.13
CA GLY A 52 11.00 8.40 7.99
C GLY A 52 11.25 9.67 7.21
N ALA A 53 11.41 10.81 7.89
CA ALA A 53 11.72 12.09 7.25
C ALA A 53 13.07 12.05 6.52
N ALA A 54 14.11 11.53 7.17
CA ALA A 54 15.43 11.37 6.58
C ALA A 54 15.42 10.48 5.34
N PHE A 55 14.64 9.38 5.38
CA PHE A 55 14.46 8.49 4.24
C PHE A 55 13.86 9.23 3.03
N ILE A 56 12.79 10.02 3.22
CA ILE A 56 12.21 10.83 2.14
C ILE A 56 13.18 11.86 1.61
N LEU A 57 13.92 12.56 2.49
CA LEU A 57 14.92 13.56 2.06
C LEU A 57 16.03 12.92 1.23
N VAL A 58 16.52 11.75 1.63
CA VAL A 58 17.55 11.01 0.86
C VAL A 58 17.02 10.63 -0.52
N LEU A 59 15.78 10.13 -0.61
CA LEU A 59 15.17 9.80 -1.90
C LEU A 59 14.96 11.06 -2.76
N HIS A 60 14.50 12.17 -2.20
CA HIS A 60 14.36 13.42 -2.95
C HIS A 60 15.71 13.95 -3.47
N LEU A 61 16.79 13.78 -2.68
CA LEU A 61 18.13 14.11 -3.15
C LEU A 61 18.55 13.20 -4.31
N ILE A 62 18.28 11.89 -4.22
CA ILE A 62 18.54 10.94 -5.30
C ILE A 62 17.73 11.33 -6.54
N PHE A 63 16.46 11.70 -6.40
CA PHE A 63 15.62 12.17 -7.50
C PHE A 63 16.20 13.41 -8.18
N ALA A 64 16.65 14.40 -7.39
CA ALA A 64 17.26 15.62 -7.91
C ALA A 64 18.56 15.33 -8.69
N VAL A 65 19.43 14.50 -8.13
CA VAL A 65 20.71 14.13 -8.76
C VAL A 65 20.46 13.33 -10.05
N THR A 66 19.58 12.34 -10.01
CA THR A 66 19.28 11.52 -11.20
C THR A 66 18.56 12.31 -12.29
N ALA A 67 17.67 13.22 -11.95
CA ALA A 67 17.03 14.11 -12.92
C ALA A 67 18.06 15.00 -13.64
N HIS A 68 18.99 15.58 -12.90
CA HIS A 68 20.08 16.39 -13.48
C HIS A 68 20.99 15.56 -14.40
N ILE A 69 21.28 14.31 -14.04
CA ILE A 69 22.10 13.40 -14.87
C ILE A 69 21.35 12.94 -16.12
N ASN A 70 20.07 12.59 -15.98
CA ASN A 70 19.26 12.06 -17.10
C ASN A 70 18.86 13.15 -18.11
N TYR A 71 18.72 14.40 -17.64
CA TYR A 71 18.23 15.54 -18.43
C TYR A 71 19.12 16.80 -18.26
N PRO A 72 20.40 16.73 -18.68
CA PRO A 72 21.38 17.80 -18.40
C PRO A 72 21.07 19.14 -19.08
N GLU A 73 20.30 19.13 -20.17
CA GLU A 73 19.92 20.33 -20.92
C GLU A 73 18.63 20.99 -20.39
N ALA A 74 17.91 20.32 -19.49
CA ALA A 74 16.68 20.84 -18.92
C ALA A 74 16.95 21.68 -17.67
N ASP A 75 16.09 22.68 -17.41
CA ASP A 75 16.09 23.30 -16.09
C ASP A 75 15.64 22.29 -15.02
N PHE A 76 15.87 22.63 -13.75
CA PHE A 76 15.63 21.70 -12.65
C PHE A 76 14.16 21.25 -12.56
N HIS A 77 13.20 22.15 -12.80
CA HIS A 77 11.78 21.81 -12.78
C HIS A 77 11.43 20.83 -13.90
N GLN A 78 11.85 21.15 -15.12
CA GLN A 78 11.62 20.32 -16.30
C GLN A 78 12.27 18.93 -16.15
N ALA A 79 13.48 18.86 -15.61
CA ALA A 79 14.18 17.58 -15.40
C ALA A 79 13.41 16.66 -14.44
N ILE A 80 12.91 17.19 -13.32
CA ILE A 80 12.07 16.44 -12.37
C ILE A 80 10.73 16.08 -13.02
N GLU A 81 10.10 17.01 -13.74
CA GLU A 81 8.85 16.75 -14.45
C GLU A 81 8.99 15.60 -15.45
N TRP A 82 9.99 15.62 -16.32
CA TRP A 82 10.23 14.57 -17.30
C TRP A 82 10.54 13.22 -16.66
N GLN A 83 11.25 13.20 -15.53
CA GLN A 83 11.55 11.98 -14.80
C GLN A 83 10.30 11.31 -14.23
N PHE A 84 9.29 12.06 -13.79
CA PHE A 84 8.12 11.50 -13.12
C PHE A 84 6.85 11.48 -13.98
N TYR A 85 6.66 12.40 -14.93
CA TYR A 85 5.42 12.48 -15.69
C TYR A 85 5.25 11.39 -16.76
N GLY A 86 6.34 10.86 -17.29
CA GLY A 86 6.30 9.83 -18.33
C GLY A 86 5.90 8.44 -17.84
N ASN A 87 6.27 8.09 -16.59
CA ASN A 87 6.25 6.72 -16.10
C ASN A 87 5.47 6.51 -14.80
N THR A 88 4.77 7.55 -14.27
CA THR A 88 4.07 7.42 -13.00
C THR A 88 2.66 8.02 -13.03
N ASP A 89 1.84 7.58 -12.07
CA ASP A 89 0.52 8.16 -11.83
C ASP A 89 0.60 9.57 -11.21
N SER A 90 1.79 10.08 -10.88
CA SER A 90 1.99 11.37 -10.21
C SER A 90 1.34 12.52 -10.96
N ARG A 91 1.53 12.58 -12.28
CA ARG A 91 0.88 13.58 -13.14
C ARG A 91 -0.63 13.59 -12.95
N ARG A 92 -1.26 12.41 -12.89
CA ARG A 92 -2.72 12.30 -12.75
C ARG A 92 -3.22 12.88 -11.44
N TYR A 93 -2.51 12.64 -10.33
CA TYR A 93 -2.85 13.21 -9.03
C TYR A 93 -2.66 14.73 -8.99
N LEU A 94 -1.59 15.24 -9.63
CA LEU A 94 -1.30 16.66 -9.70
C LEU A 94 -2.33 17.38 -10.58
N ASP A 95 -2.64 16.85 -11.76
CA ASP A 95 -3.69 17.38 -12.64
C ASP A 95 -5.05 17.43 -11.93
N LEU A 96 -5.42 16.36 -11.23
CA LEU A 96 -6.66 16.33 -10.43
C LEU A 96 -6.69 17.38 -9.32
N SER A 97 -5.55 17.73 -8.75
CA SER A 97 -5.48 18.78 -7.72
C SER A 97 -5.73 20.17 -8.27
N ILE A 98 -5.45 20.39 -9.56
CA ILE A 98 -5.60 21.69 -10.23
C ILE A 98 -6.97 21.78 -10.93
N TYR A 99 -7.30 20.77 -11.73
CA TYR A 99 -8.45 20.81 -12.63
C TYR A 99 -9.70 20.08 -12.08
N GLY A 100 -9.53 19.24 -11.04
CA GLY A 100 -10.61 18.41 -10.52
C GLY A 100 -11.02 17.28 -11.46
N TYR A 101 -12.15 16.65 -11.17
CA TYR A 101 -12.70 15.57 -11.98
C TYR A 101 -13.59 16.13 -13.09
N GLY A 102 -13.40 15.64 -14.31
CA GLY A 102 -14.20 15.99 -15.47
C GLY A 102 -14.59 14.78 -16.31
N THR A 103 -15.53 14.95 -17.23
CA THR A 103 -15.87 13.96 -18.24
C THR A 103 -14.86 14.00 -19.39
N GLN A 104 -14.83 12.92 -20.20
CA GLN A 104 -13.98 12.86 -21.39
C GLN A 104 -14.32 13.99 -22.39
N GLU A 105 -15.57 14.41 -22.49
CA GLU A 105 -15.99 15.50 -23.37
C GLU A 105 -15.40 16.86 -22.92
N ALA A 106 -15.41 17.12 -21.60
CA ALA A 106 -14.84 18.34 -21.05
C ALA A 106 -13.30 18.33 -21.03
N PHE A 107 -12.71 17.16 -20.79
CA PHE A 107 -11.26 16.97 -20.63
C PHE A 107 -10.79 15.66 -21.28
N PRO A 108 -10.65 15.59 -22.61
CA PRO A 108 -10.31 14.35 -23.33
C PRO A 108 -9.03 13.68 -22.85
N GLU A 109 -8.02 14.46 -22.47
CA GLU A 109 -6.75 13.97 -21.95
C GLU A 109 -6.84 13.47 -20.50
N GLN A 110 -7.93 13.79 -19.80
CA GLN A 110 -8.13 13.51 -18.38
C GLN A 110 -9.20 12.44 -18.13
N TYR A 111 -9.74 11.80 -19.19
CA TYR A 111 -10.90 10.90 -19.06
C TYR A 111 -10.69 9.71 -18.10
N LEU A 112 -9.44 9.26 -17.88
CA LEU A 112 -9.13 8.17 -16.95
C LEU A 112 -8.96 8.63 -15.49
N GLN A 113 -9.02 9.93 -15.21
CA GLN A 113 -8.72 10.46 -13.87
C GLN A 113 -9.68 9.95 -12.78
N ILE A 114 -10.89 9.53 -13.15
CA ILE A 114 -11.85 8.98 -12.19
C ILE A 114 -11.34 7.70 -11.48
N VAL A 115 -10.35 6.99 -12.01
CA VAL A 115 -9.77 5.82 -11.34
C VAL A 115 -8.86 6.18 -10.16
N PHE A 116 -8.48 7.44 -10.04
CA PHE A 116 -7.66 7.96 -8.95
C PHE A 116 -8.57 8.52 -7.84
N PHE A 117 -8.30 8.10 -6.60
CA PHE A 117 -9.12 8.43 -5.45
C PHE A 117 -8.93 9.89 -4.99
N PRO A 118 -9.99 10.55 -4.48
CA PRO A 118 -10.03 12.01 -4.34
C PRO A 118 -9.23 12.59 -3.17
N LEU A 119 -8.88 11.82 -2.14
CA LEU A 119 -8.34 12.41 -0.91
C LEU A 119 -6.99 13.09 -1.11
N TYR A 120 -6.07 12.47 -1.87
CA TYR A 120 -4.74 13.04 -2.08
C TYR A 120 -4.78 14.28 -2.99
N PRO A 121 -5.47 14.28 -4.15
CA PRO A 121 -5.68 15.49 -4.93
C PRO A 121 -6.35 16.62 -4.14
N ALA A 122 -7.37 16.31 -3.33
CA ALA A 122 -8.04 17.32 -2.51
C ALA A 122 -7.10 17.93 -1.45
N LEU A 123 -6.23 17.11 -0.84
CA LEU A 123 -5.20 17.60 0.08
C LEU A 123 -4.26 18.59 -0.63
N LEU A 124 -3.76 18.24 -1.82
CA LEU A 124 -2.89 19.11 -2.62
C LEU A 124 -3.60 20.39 -3.04
N HIS A 125 -4.86 20.30 -3.47
CA HIS A 125 -5.67 21.44 -3.83
C HIS A 125 -5.82 22.45 -2.68
N ILE A 126 -6.17 21.96 -1.49
CA ILE A 126 -6.30 22.79 -0.28
C ILE A 126 -4.96 23.45 0.07
N LEU A 127 -3.87 22.69 0.04
CA LEU A 127 -2.54 23.23 0.33
C LEU A 127 -2.11 24.26 -0.69
N HIS A 128 -2.32 24.01 -1.98
CA HIS A 128 -2.06 24.96 -3.07
C HIS A 128 -2.86 26.26 -2.87
N PHE A 129 -4.16 26.13 -2.57
CA PHE A 129 -5.03 27.28 -2.35
C PHE A 129 -4.55 28.14 -1.16
N VAL A 130 -4.14 27.53 -0.07
CA VAL A 130 -3.69 28.23 1.16
C VAL A 130 -2.29 28.82 1.02
N THR A 131 -1.34 28.03 0.48
CA THR A 131 0.07 28.41 0.46
C THR A 131 0.50 29.16 -0.80
N ARG A 132 -0.26 29.05 -1.89
CA ARG A 132 0.06 29.52 -3.23
C ARG A 132 1.32 28.89 -3.83
N ILE A 133 1.84 27.83 -3.22
CA ILE A 133 2.94 27.03 -3.76
C ILE A 133 2.39 26.15 -4.87
N ASP A 134 3.15 25.97 -5.94
CA ASP A 134 2.78 25.09 -7.04
C ASP A 134 2.47 23.67 -6.55
N ALA A 135 1.36 23.08 -7.04
CA ALA A 135 0.91 21.75 -6.68
C ALA A 135 1.98 20.68 -6.99
N PHE A 136 2.78 20.87 -8.03
CA PHE A 136 3.90 20.01 -8.36
C PHE A 136 4.88 19.86 -7.18
N TRP A 137 5.40 20.97 -6.66
CA TRP A 137 6.31 20.98 -5.52
C TRP A 137 5.65 20.54 -4.22
N LEU A 138 4.37 20.88 -4.03
CA LEU A 138 3.60 20.40 -2.89
C LEU A 138 3.46 18.88 -2.92
N GLY A 139 3.30 18.28 -4.10
CA GLY A 139 3.22 16.83 -4.25
C GLY A 139 4.41 16.10 -3.64
N PHE A 140 5.63 16.61 -3.83
CA PHE A 140 6.85 16.10 -3.19
C PHE A 140 6.92 16.50 -1.70
N ALA A 141 6.73 17.77 -1.40
CA ALA A 141 6.93 18.33 -0.06
C ALA A 141 6.04 17.65 1.00
N VAL A 142 4.78 17.32 0.67
CA VAL A 142 3.86 16.68 1.62
C VAL A 142 4.25 15.26 1.97
N GLN A 143 5.03 14.56 1.13
CA GLN A 143 5.46 13.19 1.44
C GLN A 143 6.30 13.13 2.72
N LEU A 144 7.10 14.16 2.98
CA LEU A 144 7.96 14.21 4.16
C LEU A 144 7.15 14.17 5.48
N PRO A 145 6.22 15.10 5.77
CA PRO A 145 5.45 15.05 7.01
C PRO A 145 4.48 13.85 7.04
N LEU A 146 3.91 13.43 5.90
CA LEU A 146 3.03 12.28 5.83
C LEU A 146 3.78 10.99 6.21
N PHE A 147 4.95 10.77 5.63
CA PHE A 147 5.72 9.56 5.89
C PHE A 147 6.36 9.57 7.28
N ALA A 148 6.85 10.72 7.77
CA ALA A 148 7.32 10.86 9.13
C ALA A 148 6.23 10.52 10.17
N ALA A 149 5.01 11.00 9.97
CA ALA A 149 3.87 10.65 10.82
C ALA A 149 3.45 9.19 10.66
N ALA A 150 3.56 8.61 9.45
CA ALA A 150 3.28 7.20 9.19
C ALA A 150 4.27 6.30 9.93
N THR A 151 5.57 6.57 9.82
CA THR A 151 6.62 5.76 10.48
C THR A 151 6.55 5.84 12.00
N ALA A 152 6.29 7.03 12.58
CA ALA A 152 6.05 7.17 14.01
C ALA A 152 4.83 6.38 14.48
N SER A 153 3.75 6.40 13.70
CA SER A 153 2.51 5.66 14.03
C SER A 153 2.70 4.16 13.83
N PHE A 154 3.37 3.73 12.78
CA PHE A 154 3.74 2.35 12.50
C PHE A 154 4.58 1.76 13.63
N TYR A 155 5.66 2.46 14.01
CA TYR A 155 6.48 2.09 15.15
C TYR A 155 5.65 1.94 16.43
N THR A 156 4.77 2.91 16.70
CA THR A 156 3.93 2.91 17.90
C THR A 156 2.99 1.70 17.96
N VAL A 157 2.31 1.37 16.87
CA VAL A 157 1.40 0.21 16.80
C VAL A 157 2.12 -1.08 17.14
N ILE A 158 3.33 -1.26 16.62
CA ILE A 158 4.10 -2.49 16.79
C ILE A 158 4.73 -2.54 18.18
N ALA A 159 5.39 -1.45 18.62
CA ALA A 159 6.04 -1.39 19.93
C ALA A 159 5.03 -1.58 21.07
N ARG A 160 3.82 -1.05 20.93
CA ARG A 160 2.74 -1.27 21.92
C ARG A 160 2.36 -2.73 22.07
N ARG A 161 2.42 -3.49 20.99
CA ARG A 161 1.90 -4.86 20.96
C ARG A 161 2.97 -5.91 21.26
N TRP A 162 4.20 -5.66 20.89
CA TRP A 162 5.34 -6.53 21.14
C TRP A 162 6.40 -5.82 21.99
N ASP A 163 7.31 -5.13 21.35
CA ASP A 163 8.41 -4.39 21.97
C ASP A 163 9.04 -3.39 20.98
N GLU A 164 9.89 -2.50 21.50
CA GLU A 164 10.57 -1.49 20.68
C GLU A 164 11.60 -2.12 19.71
N GLN A 165 12.17 -3.28 20.03
CA GLN A 165 13.13 -3.96 19.15
C GLN A 165 12.41 -4.53 17.90
N THR A 166 11.26 -5.17 18.11
CA THR A 166 10.40 -5.64 16.99
C THR A 166 9.92 -4.48 16.14
N ALA A 167 9.56 -3.35 16.76
CA ALA A 167 9.13 -2.16 16.03
C ALA A 167 10.27 -1.56 15.20
N ALA A 168 11.48 -1.45 15.77
CA ALA A 168 12.66 -0.95 15.06
C ALA A 168 13.02 -1.84 13.86
N LEU A 169 13.00 -3.17 14.05
CA LEU A 169 13.25 -4.12 12.96
C LEU A 169 12.19 -4.03 11.87
N SER A 170 10.91 -3.95 12.26
CA SER A 170 9.81 -3.80 11.29
C SER A 170 9.93 -2.49 10.50
N LEU A 171 10.33 -1.39 11.16
CA LEU A 171 10.57 -0.12 10.49
C LEU A 171 11.75 -0.21 9.51
N ALA A 172 12.87 -0.81 9.91
CA ALA A 172 14.01 -1.02 9.03
C ALA A 172 13.63 -1.84 7.78
N LEU A 173 12.83 -2.90 7.95
CA LEU A 173 12.32 -3.73 6.84
C LEU A 173 11.31 -2.97 5.95
N LEU A 174 10.51 -2.06 6.50
CA LEU A 174 9.63 -1.18 5.73
C LEU A 174 10.45 -0.23 4.85
N LEU A 175 11.46 0.44 5.42
CA LEU A 175 12.32 1.39 4.70
C LEU A 175 13.17 0.68 3.64
N ALA A 176 13.65 -0.54 3.91
CA ALA A 176 14.42 -1.35 2.98
C ALA A 176 13.57 -2.09 1.93
N SER A 177 12.23 -1.98 1.97
CA SER A 177 11.34 -2.66 1.02
C SER A 177 11.66 -2.25 -0.43
N PRO A 178 11.66 -3.18 -1.40
CA PRO A 178 11.99 -2.87 -2.80
C PRO A 178 11.23 -1.70 -3.40
N ALA A 179 9.95 -1.57 -3.09
CA ALA A 179 9.09 -0.50 -3.64
C ALA A 179 8.93 0.69 -2.68
N SER A 180 9.79 0.84 -1.67
CA SER A 180 9.72 1.96 -0.71
C SER A 180 9.95 3.34 -1.35
N VAL A 181 10.52 3.40 -2.55
CA VAL A 181 10.66 4.62 -3.36
C VAL A 181 9.31 5.32 -3.58
N PHE A 182 8.22 4.59 -3.69
CA PHE A 182 6.89 5.17 -3.88
C PHE A 182 6.37 5.99 -2.69
N PHE A 183 6.96 5.86 -1.51
CA PHE A 183 6.64 6.75 -0.40
C PHE A 183 7.14 8.19 -0.61
N ALA A 184 8.13 8.41 -1.49
CA ALA A 184 8.68 9.73 -1.78
C ALA A 184 8.10 10.38 -3.05
N VAL A 185 7.36 9.62 -3.86
CA VAL A 185 6.75 10.09 -5.12
C VAL A 185 5.41 10.78 -4.82
N PRO A 186 4.99 11.82 -5.60
CA PRO A 186 3.70 12.50 -5.44
C PRO A 186 2.49 11.60 -5.68
N MET A 187 2.25 10.65 -4.79
CA MET A 187 1.23 9.61 -4.88
C MET A 187 0.64 9.30 -3.50
N THR A 188 -0.26 8.34 -3.42
CA THR A 188 -1.06 8.09 -2.21
C THR A 188 -0.40 7.20 -1.16
N GLU A 189 0.76 6.60 -1.42
CA GLU A 189 1.35 5.52 -0.62
C GLU A 189 1.64 5.95 0.82
N SER A 190 2.30 7.11 1.01
CA SER A 190 2.60 7.65 2.35
C SER A 190 1.34 8.02 3.12
N LEU A 191 0.37 8.65 2.45
CA LEU A 191 -0.92 9.02 3.04
C LEU A 191 -1.71 7.76 3.43
N PHE A 192 -1.77 6.76 2.56
CA PHE A 192 -2.50 5.52 2.81
C PHE A 192 -1.89 4.73 3.98
N LEU A 193 -0.57 4.62 4.03
CA LEU A 193 0.12 3.98 5.17
C LEU A 193 -0.20 4.72 6.47
N LEU A 194 -0.10 6.06 6.48
CA LEU A 194 -0.44 6.88 7.65
C LEU A 194 -1.88 6.62 8.13
N LEU A 195 -2.85 6.68 7.22
CA LEU A 195 -4.26 6.47 7.54
C LEU A 195 -4.50 5.06 8.09
N THR A 196 -3.93 4.05 7.46
CA THR A 196 -4.12 2.65 7.85
C THR A 196 -3.52 2.37 9.23
N VAL A 197 -2.27 2.78 9.48
CA VAL A 197 -1.63 2.53 10.79
C VAL A 197 -2.25 3.37 11.91
N ARG A 198 -2.69 4.61 11.62
CA ARG A 198 -3.44 5.43 12.59
C ARG A 198 -4.81 4.85 12.88
N TYR A 199 -5.48 4.32 11.86
CA TYR A 199 -6.75 3.62 12.03
C TYR A 199 -6.61 2.44 12.99
N VAL A 200 -5.61 1.57 12.75
CA VAL A 200 -5.32 0.43 13.63
C VAL A 200 -4.99 0.89 15.05
N LEU A 201 -4.16 1.92 15.19
CA LEU A 201 -3.81 2.48 16.51
C LEU A 201 -5.01 3.02 17.28
N THR A 202 -5.90 3.78 16.62
CA THR A 202 -7.11 4.32 17.24
C THR A 202 -8.15 3.24 17.52
N LEU A 203 -8.24 2.21 16.66
CA LEU A 203 -9.07 1.04 16.89
C LEU A 203 -8.64 0.28 18.15
N GLU A 204 -7.35 -0.03 18.29
CA GLU A 204 -6.81 -0.74 19.46
C GLU A 204 -6.82 0.09 20.75
N ARG A 205 -6.90 1.42 20.63
CA ARG A 205 -7.11 2.36 21.75
C ARG A 205 -8.59 2.65 22.03
N GLU A 206 -9.50 2.05 21.28
CA GLU A 206 -10.95 2.26 21.36
C GLU A 206 -11.38 3.74 21.21
N GLN A 207 -10.60 4.51 20.43
CA GLN A 207 -10.90 5.91 20.12
C GLN A 207 -11.85 5.98 18.92
N TRP A 208 -13.09 5.52 19.11
CA TRP A 208 -14.05 5.21 18.04
C TRP A 208 -14.30 6.36 17.07
N TRP A 209 -14.45 7.60 17.55
CA TRP A 209 -14.70 8.75 16.70
C TRP A 209 -13.50 9.11 15.82
N ARG A 210 -12.28 9.02 16.39
CA ARG A 210 -11.03 9.19 15.60
C ARG A 210 -10.87 8.06 14.61
N CYS A 211 -11.18 6.84 15.01
CA CYS A 211 -11.18 5.68 14.13
C CYS A 211 -12.16 5.86 12.96
N ALA A 212 -13.39 6.34 13.24
CA ALA A 212 -14.40 6.62 12.24
C ALA A 212 -13.94 7.68 11.22
N SER A 213 -13.38 8.81 11.69
CA SER A 213 -12.85 9.85 10.79
C SER A 213 -11.74 9.30 9.89
N LEU A 214 -10.78 8.56 10.47
CA LEU A 214 -9.69 7.93 9.69
C LEU A 214 -10.20 6.87 8.70
N GLY A 215 -11.28 6.15 9.05
CA GLY A 215 -11.90 5.16 8.17
C GLY A 215 -12.51 5.78 6.92
N VAL A 216 -13.26 6.88 7.06
CA VAL A 216 -13.79 7.65 5.92
C VAL A 216 -12.63 8.12 5.03
N LEU A 217 -11.60 8.71 5.61
CA LEU A 217 -10.44 9.19 4.86
C LEU A 217 -9.70 8.05 4.15
N ALA A 218 -9.53 6.88 4.80
CA ALA A 218 -8.89 5.73 4.17
C ALA A 218 -9.70 5.20 2.96
N GLY A 219 -11.04 5.17 3.06
CA GLY A 219 -11.93 4.80 1.95
C GLY A 219 -11.90 5.80 0.79
N LEU A 220 -11.67 7.10 1.07
CA LEU A 220 -11.48 8.14 0.06
C LEU A 220 -10.05 8.18 -0.51
N CYS A 221 -9.09 7.49 0.13
CA CYS A 221 -7.69 7.50 -0.28
C CYS A 221 -7.37 6.44 -1.34
N ARG A 222 -7.84 5.21 -1.14
CA ARG A 222 -7.61 4.06 -2.05
C ARG A 222 -8.68 2.98 -1.84
N ALA A 223 -8.98 2.21 -2.88
CA ALA A 223 -9.93 1.10 -2.80
C ALA A 223 -9.66 0.12 -1.63
N PRO A 224 -8.41 -0.30 -1.34
CA PRO A 224 -8.12 -1.16 -0.19
C PRO A 224 -8.45 -0.53 1.17
N GLY A 225 -8.63 0.78 1.26
CA GLY A 225 -9.09 1.46 2.47
C GLY A 225 -10.44 0.95 2.94
N GLY A 226 -11.33 0.58 2.02
CA GLY A 226 -12.63 -0.03 2.34
C GLY A 226 -12.52 -1.36 3.10
N LEU A 227 -11.40 -2.08 2.97
CA LEU A 227 -11.16 -3.37 3.66
C LEU A 227 -10.96 -3.22 5.17
N LEU A 228 -10.69 -2.01 5.66
CA LEU A 228 -10.62 -1.72 7.10
C LEU A 228 -11.96 -2.00 7.81
N LEU A 229 -13.08 -2.00 7.09
CA LEU A 229 -14.38 -2.49 7.58
C LEU A 229 -14.26 -3.93 8.08
N GLY A 230 -13.67 -4.83 7.30
CA GLY A 230 -13.46 -6.23 7.65
C GLY A 230 -12.48 -6.39 8.83
N LEU A 231 -11.41 -5.60 8.86
CA LEU A 231 -10.46 -5.56 9.99
C LEU A 231 -11.19 -5.24 11.30
N THR A 232 -12.01 -4.18 11.28
CA THR A 232 -12.77 -3.75 12.47
C THR A 232 -13.87 -4.73 12.82
N GLY A 233 -14.56 -5.30 11.83
CA GLY A 233 -15.56 -6.34 12.05
C GLY A 233 -14.97 -7.55 12.78
N LEU A 234 -13.82 -8.04 12.35
CA LEU A 234 -13.10 -9.13 13.04
C LEU A 234 -12.69 -8.73 14.47
N TYR A 235 -12.15 -7.53 14.64
CA TYR A 235 -11.75 -7.02 15.95
C TYR A 235 -12.94 -6.95 16.92
N LEU A 236 -14.07 -6.37 16.49
CA LEU A 236 -15.29 -6.26 17.29
C LEU A 236 -15.92 -7.62 17.59
N PHE A 237 -15.91 -8.53 16.59
CA PHE A 237 -16.40 -9.89 16.78
C PHE A 237 -15.59 -10.66 17.82
N MET A 238 -14.27 -10.58 17.78
CA MET A 238 -13.39 -11.21 18.79
C MET A 238 -13.61 -10.62 20.19
N ARG A 239 -13.86 -9.31 20.31
CA ARG A 239 -14.19 -8.66 21.57
C ARG A 239 -15.56 -9.10 22.09
N TRP A 240 -16.55 -9.18 21.20
CA TRP A 240 -17.87 -9.66 21.57
C TRP A 240 -17.82 -11.09 22.12
N ARG A 241 -17.04 -11.96 21.51
CA ARG A 241 -16.77 -13.30 22.00
C ARG A 241 -16.14 -13.33 23.41
N ARG A 242 -15.41 -12.29 23.79
CA ARG A 242 -14.84 -12.12 25.13
C ARG A 242 -15.80 -11.43 26.11
N GLY A 243 -17.06 -11.22 25.73
CA GLY A 243 -18.08 -10.59 26.57
C GLY A 243 -18.22 -9.07 26.44
N THR A 244 -17.43 -8.42 25.58
CA THR A 244 -17.53 -6.96 25.36
C THR A 244 -18.46 -6.66 24.19
N ARG A 245 -19.66 -6.15 24.45
CA ARG A 245 -20.64 -5.85 23.39
C ARG A 245 -20.19 -4.64 22.55
N PRO A 246 -20.40 -4.68 21.21
CA PRO A 246 -20.20 -3.52 20.35
C PRO A 246 -21.09 -2.35 20.81
N THR A 247 -20.54 -1.15 20.75
CA THR A 247 -21.27 0.11 21.01
C THR A 247 -21.61 0.80 19.69
N ILE A 248 -22.58 1.73 19.69
CA ILE A 248 -22.93 2.49 18.49
C ILE A 248 -21.69 3.18 17.89
N PRO A 249 -20.83 3.90 18.66
CA PRO A 249 -19.61 4.48 18.10
C PRO A 249 -18.66 3.45 17.48
N SER A 250 -18.56 2.24 18.04
CA SER A 250 -17.70 1.19 17.46
C SER A 250 -18.26 0.64 16.15
N LEU A 251 -19.58 0.55 16.01
CA LEU A 251 -20.23 0.15 14.74
C LEU A 251 -20.09 1.25 13.68
N LEU A 252 -20.21 2.52 14.06
CA LEU A 252 -19.93 3.64 13.15
C LEU A 252 -18.47 3.64 12.68
N ALA A 253 -17.52 3.37 13.59
CA ALA A 253 -16.11 3.20 13.21
C ALA A 253 -15.90 2.02 12.26
N MET A 254 -16.63 0.91 12.44
CA MET A 254 -16.59 -0.23 11.52
C MET A 254 -17.11 0.13 10.12
N LEU A 255 -18.21 0.87 10.03
CA LEU A 255 -18.87 1.21 8.76
C LEU A 255 -18.18 2.38 8.03
N SER A 256 -17.38 3.18 8.72
CA SER A 256 -16.77 4.41 8.19
C SER A 256 -15.88 4.21 6.96
N PRO A 257 -15.06 3.13 6.81
CA PRO A 257 -14.30 2.89 5.58
C PRO A 257 -15.21 2.66 4.35
N ALA A 258 -16.33 1.96 4.55
CA ALA A 258 -17.33 1.77 3.50
C ALA A 258 -18.04 3.07 3.15
N ALA A 259 -18.29 3.96 4.14
CA ALA A 259 -18.85 5.28 3.88
C ALA A 259 -17.89 6.13 3.02
N GLY A 260 -16.58 6.12 3.31
CA GLY A 260 -15.58 6.80 2.48
C GLY A 260 -15.54 6.28 1.05
N LEU A 261 -15.57 4.95 0.86
CA LEU A 261 -15.66 4.33 -0.46
C LEU A 261 -16.98 4.67 -1.17
N GLY A 262 -18.09 4.71 -0.42
CA GLY A 262 -19.40 5.13 -0.94
C GLY A 262 -19.41 6.58 -1.44
N LEU A 263 -18.75 7.49 -0.72
CA LEU A 263 -18.57 8.88 -1.18
C LEU A 263 -17.76 8.95 -2.49
N TYR A 264 -16.75 8.10 -2.65
CA TYR A 264 -16.04 8.01 -3.92
C TYR A 264 -16.93 7.46 -5.06
N PHE A 265 -17.78 6.47 -4.81
CA PHE A 265 -18.73 6.01 -5.81
C PHE A 265 -19.81 7.05 -6.11
N LEU A 266 -20.23 7.85 -5.11
CA LEU A 266 -21.08 9.01 -5.34
C LEU A 266 -20.40 10.02 -6.27
N LEU A 267 -19.10 10.29 -6.10
CA LEU A 267 -18.33 11.13 -7.02
C LEU A 267 -18.37 10.56 -8.46
N ASN A 268 -18.20 9.23 -8.64
CA ASN A 268 -18.34 8.58 -9.95
C ASN A 268 -19.72 8.88 -10.56
N TYR A 269 -20.78 8.77 -9.75
CA TYR A 269 -22.16 9.06 -10.22
C TYR A 269 -22.33 10.53 -10.59
N LEU A 270 -21.85 11.45 -9.78
CA LEU A 270 -21.97 12.89 -10.03
C LEU A 270 -21.23 13.35 -11.28
N VAL A 271 -20.07 12.75 -11.59
CA VAL A 271 -19.25 13.13 -12.75
C VAL A 271 -19.69 12.42 -14.02
N TYR A 272 -20.03 11.12 -13.94
CA TYR A 272 -20.28 10.28 -15.13
C TYR A 272 -21.71 9.71 -15.21
N GLY A 273 -22.57 10.00 -14.25
CA GLY A 273 -23.92 9.42 -14.18
C GLY A 273 -23.94 7.90 -13.86
N ARG A 274 -22.80 7.31 -13.48
CA ARG A 274 -22.66 5.87 -13.23
C ARG A 274 -21.84 5.61 -11.97
N TRP A 275 -22.39 4.84 -11.04
CA TRP A 275 -21.72 4.47 -9.77
C TRP A 275 -20.46 3.63 -9.97
N ASN A 276 -20.41 2.83 -11.01
CA ASN A 276 -19.37 1.85 -11.29
C ASN A 276 -18.38 2.30 -12.38
N GLN A 277 -18.28 3.58 -12.69
CA GLN A 277 -17.38 4.08 -13.74
C GLN A 277 -15.92 3.68 -13.52
N TYR A 278 -15.47 3.66 -12.26
CA TYR A 278 -14.18 3.12 -11.88
C TYR A 278 -13.94 1.70 -12.44
N HIS A 279 -14.90 0.78 -12.23
CA HIS A 279 -14.75 -0.61 -12.68
C HIS A 279 -14.81 -0.73 -14.21
N ILE A 280 -15.65 0.08 -14.86
CA ILE A 280 -15.73 0.13 -16.31
C ILE A 280 -14.37 0.52 -16.90
N TYR A 281 -13.76 1.60 -16.40
CA TYR A 281 -12.45 2.04 -16.89
C TYR A 281 -11.31 1.07 -16.58
N GLN A 282 -11.33 0.42 -15.41
CA GLN A 282 -10.37 -0.63 -15.10
C GLN A 282 -10.47 -1.81 -16.07
N TRP A 283 -11.70 -2.18 -16.44
CA TRP A 283 -11.92 -3.24 -17.42
C TRP A 283 -11.51 -2.83 -18.82
N ASP A 284 -12.01 -1.71 -19.32
CA ASP A 284 -11.87 -1.30 -20.72
C ASP A 284 -10.42 -0.93 -21.08
N ASN A 285 -9.67 -0.35 -20.13
CA ASN A 285 -8.32 0.15 -20.40
C ASN A 285 -7.20 -0.82 -19.97
N TRP A 286 -7.44 -1.63 -18.93
CA TRP A 286 -6.41 -2.54 -18.41
C TRP A 286 -6.83 -4.01 -18.40
N ASN A 287 -8.02 -4.34 -18.92
CA ASN A 287 -8.60 -5.69 -18.83
C ASN A 287 -8.47 -6.28 -17.42
N GLN A 288 -8.54 -5.39 -16.41
CA GLN A 288 -8.35 -5.74 -15.02
C GLN A 288 -9.62 -6.32 -14.45
N LYS A 289 -9.56 -7.57 -14.04
CA LYS A 289 -10.66 -8.29 -13.37
C LYS A 289 -10.12 -9.09 -12.20
N LEU A 290 -10.99 -9.43 -11.27
CA LEU A 290 -10.64 -10.33 -10.19
C LEU A 290 -10.32 -11.72 -10.78
N GLY A 291 -9.05 -12.12 -10.72
CA GLY A 291 -8.52 -13.35 -11.31
C GLY A 291 -8.42 -14.51 -10.33
N LEU A 292 -8.88 -14.34 -9.07
CA LEU A 292 -8.65 -15.31 -8.00
C LEU A 292 -7.18 -15.75 -8.01
N PHE A 293 -6.29 -14.92 -7.62
CA PHE A 293 -4.81 -15.03 -7.57
C PHE A 293 -4.16 -16.26 -8.24
N THR A 294 -4.84 -17.40 -8.36
CA THR A 294 -4.43 -18.57 -9.13
C THR A 294 -4.36 -18.26 -10.63
N ASN A 295 -5.40 -17.61 -11.18
CA ASN A 295 -5.40 -17.14 -12.56
C ASN A 295 -4.41 -15.99 -12.76
N THR A 296 -4.19 -15.15 -11.76
CA THR A 296 -3.21 -14.07 -11.78
C THR A 296 -1.79 -14.61 -11.96
N VAL A 297 -1.41 -15.66 -11.22
CA VAL A 297 -0.11 -16.33 -11.37
C VAL A 297 0.06 -16.83 -12.80
N ARG A 298 -0.93 -17.57 -13.32
CA ARG A 298 -0.89 -18.11 -14.69
C ARG A 298 -0.80 -17.01 -15.72
N TYR A 299 -1.64 -15.97 -15.57
CA TYR A 299 -1.67 -14.80 -16.46
C TYR A 299 -0.28 -14.16 -16.61
N HIS A 300 0.39 -13.85 -15.50
CA HIS A 300 1.72 -13.24 -15.54
C HIS A 300 2.79 -14.17 -16.11
N LEU A 301 2.71 -15.47 -15.86
CA LEU A 301 3.64 -16.44 -16.43
C LEU A 301 3.44 -16.62 -17.94
N ASP A 302 2.21 -16.49 -18.43
CA ASP A 302 1.91 -16.51 -19.88
C ASP A 302 2.45 -15.25 -20.56
N TYR A 303 2.21 -14.07 -19.99
CA TYR A 303 2.78 -12.81 -20.50
C TYR A 303 4.30 -12.77 -20.41
N MET A 304 4.90 -13.32 -19.35
CA MET A 304 6.34 -13.46 -19.25
C MET A 304 6.91 -14.27 -20.43
N ALA A 305 6.25 -15.38 -20.79
CA ALA A 305 6.67 -16.20 -21.92
C ALA A 305 6.52 -15.46 -23.27
N GLN A 306 5.43 -14.71 -23.45
CA GLN A 306 5.20 -13.93 -24.67
C GLN A 306 6.20 -12.78 -24.85
N TRP A 307 6.59 -12.13 -23.76
CA TRP A 307 7.49 -10.98 -23.80
C TRP A 307 8.97 -11.34 -23.69
N TRP A 308 9.29 -12.62 -23.47
CA TRP A 308 10.68 -13.04 -23.23
C TRP A 308 11.62 -12.66 -24.37
N ASP A 309 11.22 -12.86 -25.63
CA ASP A 309 12.04 -12.57 -26.80
C ASP A 309 11.99 -11.10 -27.24
N SER A 310 10.85 -10.43 -27.04
CA SER A 310 10.64 -9.04 -27.50
C SER A 310 11.03 -7.99 -26.46
N SER A 311 10.79 -8.25 -25.18
CA SER A 311 11.07 -7.32 -24.09
C SER A 311 11.40 -8.06 -22.78
N PRO A 312 12.59 -8.70 -22.67
CA PRO A 312 12.97 -9.49 -21.51
C PRO A 312 12.99 -8.67 -20.21
N LYS A 313 13.31 -7.37 -20.29
CA LYS A 313 13.25 -6.46 -19.13
C LYS A 313 11.82 -6.36 -18.58
N SER A 314 10.82 -6.18 -19.44
CA SER A 314 9.40 -6.14 -19.04
C SER A 314 8.92 -7.49 -18.50
N ALA A 315 9.33 -8.60 -19.13
CA ALA A 315 9.01 -9.94 -18.66
C ALA A 315 9.51 -10.18 -17.22
N LEU A 316 10.72 -9.72 -16.90
CA LEU A 316 11.30 -9.86 -15.56
C LEU A 316 10.72 -8.84 -14.57
N ALA A 317 10.71 -7.56 -14.93
CA ALA A 317 10.36 -6.46 -14.01
C ALA A 317 8.86 -6.43 -13.67
N LEU A 318 8.00 -6.82 -14.60
CA LEU A 318 6.54 -6.80 -14.39
C LEU A 318 6.02 -8.20 -14.04
N CYS A 319 6.25 -9.19 -14.92
CA CYS A 319 5.59 -10.47 -14.77
C CYS A 319 6.23 -11.35 -13.68
N LEU A 320 7.55 -11.55 -13.74
CA LEU A 320 8.24 -12.35 -12.71
C LEU A 320 8.18 -11.68 -11.35
N ALA A 321 8.40 -10.37 -11.30
CA ALA A 321 8.32 -9.61 -10.05
C ALA A 321 6.92 -9.70 -9.41
N ALA A 322 5.83 -9.64 -10.20
CA ALA A 322 4.47 -9.81 -9.71
C ALA A 322 4.26 -11.20 -9.08
N VAL A 323 4.68 -12.27 -9.76
CA VAL A 323 4.55 -13.65 -9.25
C VAL A 323 5.37 -13.85 -7.98
N LEU A 324 6.62 -13.38 -7.95
CA LEU A 324 7.47 -13.48 -6.76
C LEU A 324 6.89 -12.68 -5.59
N CYS A 325 6.40 -11.46 -5.83
CA CYS A 325 5.76 -10.63 -4.82
C CYS A 325 4.53 -11.34 -4.23
N LEU A 326 3.65 -11.85 -5.08
CA LEU A 326 2.44 -12.58 -4.70
C LEU A 326 2.77 -13.80 -3.82
N LEU A 327 3.69 -14.65 -4.26
CA LEU A 327 4.10 -15.83 -3.49
C LEU A 327 4.79 -15.48 -2.18
N THR A 328 5.63 -14.43 -2.16
CA THR A 328 6.30 -13.95 -0.95
C THR A 328 5.30 -13.45 0.09
N ILE A 329 4.31 -12.66 -0.33
CA ILE A 329 3.25 -12.16 0.58
C ILE A 329 2.50 -13.34 1.21
N LEU A 330 2.05 -14.30 0.39
CA LEU A 330 1.36 -15.48 0.90
C LEU A 330 2.24 -16.31 1.83
N ALA A 331 3.50 -16.52 1.48
CA ALA A 331 4.44 -17.25 2.33
C ALA A 331 4.64 -16.56 3.69
N LEU A 332 4.81 -15.22 3.71
CA LEU A 332 4.95 -14.45 4.96
C LEU A 332 3.69 -14.51 5.82
N LEU A 333 2.50 -14.31 5.23
CA LEU A 333 1.24 -14.41 5.96
C LEU A 333 1.03 -15.84 6.49
N SER A 334 1.31 -16.86 5.68
CA SER A 334 1.20 -18.27 6.09
C SER A 334 2.16 -18.66 7.21
N ALA A 335 3.41 -18.20 7.12
CA ALA A 335 4.41 -18.48 8.15
C ALA A 335 4.12 -17.77 9.49
N THR A 336 3.35 -16.69 9.45
CA THR A 336 3.04 -15.87 10.64
C THR A 336 1.61 -15.99 11.13
N VAL A 337 0.83 -16.96 10.64
CA VAL A 337 -0.59 -17.16 11.03
C VAL A 337 -0.82 -17.27 12.54
N ARG A 338 0.17 -17.72 13.30
CA ARG A 338 0.11 -17.86 14.77
C ARG A 338 0.67 -16.64 15.52
N ARG A 339 1.38 -15.74 14.85
CA ARG A 339 2.10 -14.61 15.46
C ARG A 339 1.41 -13.26 15.23
N LEU A 340 0.89 -13.05 14.02
CA LEU A 340 0.10 -11.85 13.71
C LEU A 340 -1.26 -11.91 14.42
N PRO A 341 -1.83 -10.75 14.85
CA PRO A 341 -3.22 -10.70 15.32
C PRO A 341 -4.18 -11.22 14.28
N ALA A 342 -5.22 -11.96 14.68
CA ALA A 342 -6.16 -12.55 13.72
C ALA A 342 -6.86 -11.51 12.84
N HIS A 343 -7.22 -10.33 13.37
CA HIS A 343 -7.81 -9.24 12.59
C HIS A 343 -6.81 -8.59 11.62
N TRP A 344 -5.49 -8.53 11.94
CA TRP A 344 -4.47 -8.09 10.98
C TRP A 344 -4.24 -9.13 9.88
N LEU A 345 -4.20 -10.40 10.25
CA LEU A 345 -4.09 -11.49 9.29
C LEU A 345 -5.28 -11.51 8.33
N GLY A 346 -6.52 -11.36 8.86
CA GLY A 346 -7.73 -11.26 8.06
C GLY A 346 -7.72 -10.06 7.10
N PHE A 347 -7.26 -8.89 7.58
CA PHE A 347 -7.05 -7.72 6.71
C PHE A 347 -6.01 -8.00 5.63
N GLY A 348 -4.86 -8.61 6.00
CA GLY A 348 -3.80 -8.96 5.06
C GLY A 348 -4.28 -9.90 3.95
N LEU A 349 -5.08 -10.91 4.31
CA LEU A 349 -5.68 -11.85 3.35
C LEU A 349 -6.72 -11.17 2.45
N ALA A 350 -7.58 -10.32 3.01
CA ALA A 350 -8.57 -9.56 2.24
C ALA A 350 -7.87 -8.57 1.29
N TYR A 351 -6.87 -7.84 1.77
CA TYR A 351 -6.04 -6.95 0.97
C TYR A 351 -5.35 -7.71 -0.18
N PHE A 352 -4.75 -8.86 0.14
CA PHE A 352 -4.14 -9.72 -0.86
C PHE A 352 -5.16 -10.16 -1.92
N ALA A 353 -6.33 -10.67 -1.51
CA ALA A 353 -7.34 -11.17 -2.45
C ALA A 353 -7.88 -10.10 -3.39
N VAL A 354 -8.11 -8.87 -2.88
CA VAL A 354 -8.69 -7.77 -3.65
C VAL A 354 -7.62 -7.04 -4.49
N THR A 355 -6.43 -6.86 -3.96
CA THR A 355 -5.38 -6.05 -4.62
C THR A 355 -4.47 -6.90 -5.50
N MET A 356 -4.03 -8.07 -4.98
CA MET A 356 -3.12 -8.97 -5.68
C MET A 356 -3.85 -10.06 -6.49
N GLY A 357 -5.15 -10.19 -6.30
CA GLY A 357 -6.00 -11.17 -7.00
C GLY A 357 -6.47 -10.72 -8.38
N THR A 358 -6.01 -9.57 -8.88
CA THR A 358 -6.40 -9.05 -10.20
C THR A 358 -5.52 -9.61 -11.32
N THR A 359 -6.06 -9.71 -12.54
CA THR A 359 -5.33 -10.25 -13.70
C THR A 359 -4.15 -9.38 -14.10
N TRP A 360 -4.33 -8.07 -14.25
CA TRP A 360 -3.29 -7.13 -14.64
C TRP A 360 -2.63 -6.49 -13.41
N LEU A 361 -1.58 -7.13 -12.89
CA LEU A 361 -0.91 -6.77 -11.63
C LEU A 361 0.52 -6.25 -11.87
N ILE A 362 0.68 -5.27 -12.75
CA ILE A 362 2.02 -4.75 -13.12
C ILE A 362 2.71 -3.97 -11.98
N SER A 363 1.93 -3.43 -11.03
CA SER A 363 2.43 -2.66 -9.89
C SER A 363 2.46 -3.47 -8.58
N ALA A 364 2.64 -4.80 -8.64
CA ALA A 364 2.59 -5.66 -7.47
C ALA A 364 3.48 -5.22 -6.30
N PRO A 365 4.76 -4.88 -6.51
CA PRO A 365 5.63 -4.42 -5.42
C PRO A 365 5.14 -3.10 -4.79
N ARG A 366 4.60 -2.17 -5.59
CA ARG A 366 4.00 -0.93 -5.11
C ARG A 366 2.76 -1.19 -4.25
N TYR A 367 1.90 -2.11 -4.65
CA TYR A 367 0.74 -2.48 -3.83
C TYR A 367 1.16 -3.16 -2.53
N ALA A 368 2.23 -3.94 -2.54
CA ALA A 368 2.74 -4.62 -1.35
C ALA A 368 3.16 -3.66 -0.22
N VAL A 369 3.74 -2.49 -0.54
CA VAL A 369 4.16 -1.52 0.50
C VAL A 369 2.98 -0.88 1.23
N GLY A 370 1.79 -0.89 0.66
CA GLY A 370 0.56 -0.48 1.32
C GLY A 370 0.06 -1.45 2.40
N LEU A 371 0.57 -2.68 2.43
CA LEU A 371 0.18 -3.71 3.40
C LEU A 371 1.09 -3.68 4.63
N PHE A 372 0.76 -2.85 5.59
CA PHE A 372 1.56 -2.55 6.78
C PHE A 372 1.98 -3.80 7.59
N CYS A 373 1.23 -4.89 7.54
CA CYS A 373 1.55 -6.10 8.30
C CYS A 373 2.67 -6.96 7.69
N LEU A 374 3.11 -6.72 6.44
CA LEU A 374 4.19 -7.49 5.81
C LEU A 374 5.56 -7.30 6.48
N PRO A 375 6.06 -6.06 6.67
CA PRO A 375 7.32 -5.88 7.37
C PRO A 375 7.26 -6.38 8.82
N VAL A 376 6.09 -6.34 9.46
CA VAL A 376 5.87 -6.92 10.79
C VAL A 376 5.97 -8.44 10.76
N ALA A 377 5.30 -9.08 9.79
CA ALA A 377 5.38 -10.52 9.59
C ALA A 377 6.84 -10.98 9.41
N LEU A 378 7.58 -10.29 8.57
CA LEU A 378 9.00 -10.59 8.33
C LEU A 378 9.84 -10.37 9.59
N ALA A 379 9.64 -9.27 10.32
CA ALA A 379 10.32 -9.01 11.58
C ALA A 379 10.09 -10.13 12.61
N LEU A 380 8.84 -10.57 12.76
CA LEU A 380 8.50 -11.68 13.67
C LEU A 380 9.18 -13.00 13.29
N LEU A 381 9.40 -13.28 12.01
CA LEU A 381 10.13 -14.47 11.54
C LEU A 381 11.63 -14.36 11.78
N LEU A 382 12.18 -13.16 11.75
CA LEU A 382 13.61 -12.88 11.92
C LEU A 382 14.05 -12.75 13.39
N GLN A 383 13.11 -12.63 14.33
CA GLN A 383 13.40 -12.57 15.76
C GLN A 383 14.34 -13.71 16.21
N GLY A 384 15.38 -13.38 16.96
CA GLY A 384 16.38 -14.34 17.45
C GLY A 384 17.36 -14.85 16.38
N ARG A 385 17.35 -14.31 15.16
CA ARG A 385 18.17 -14.77 14.04
C ARG A 385 19.05 -13.65 13.44
N PRO A 386 20.03 -13.08 14.16
CA PRO A 386 20.72 -11.86 13.76
C PRO A 386 21.46 -11.96 12.42
N ARG A 387 22.07 -13.11 12.11
CA ARG A 387 22.76 -13.33 10.83
C ARG A 387 21.79 -13.31 9.65
N LEU A 388 20.63 -13.98 9.79
CA LEU A 388 19.59 -14.01 8.77
C LEU A 388 18.97 -12.61 8.60
N THR A 389 18.71 -11.90 9.69
CA THR A 389 18.21 -10.52 9.68
C THR A 389 19.13 -9.60 8.89
N LYS A 390 20.43 -9.65 9.15
CA LYS A 390 21.42 -8.86 8.42
C LYS A 390 21.42 -9.21 6.92
N GLY A 391 21.40 -10.50 6.58
CA GLY A 391 21.36 -10.95 5.18
C GLY A 391 20.09 -10.47 4.45
N VAL A 392 18.91 -10.59 5.08
CA VAL A 392 17.63 -10.13 4.51
C VAL A 392 17.62 -8.61 4.32
N LEU A 393 18.08 -7.83 5.30
CA LEU A 393 18.14 -6.37 5.17
C LEU A 393 19.08 -5.94 4.05
N VAL A 394 20.27 -6.52 3.95
CA VAL A 394 21.22 -6.23 2.87
C VAL A 394 20.61 -6.57 1.52
N MET A 395 19.98 -7.74 1.38
CA MET A 395 19.31 -8.14 0.14
C MET A 395 18.17 -7.16 -0.24
N GLN A 396 17.32 -6.79 0.73
CA GLN A 396 16.24 -5.84 0.48
C GLN A 396 16.77 -4.47 0.04
N VAL A 397 17.83 -3.96 0.68
CA VAL A 397 18.47 -2.69 0.28
C VAL A 397 19.02 -2.78 -1.14
N ILE A 398 19.73 -3.88 -1.49
CA ILE A 398 20.25 -4.06 -2.86
C ILE A 398 19.09 -4.05 -3.87
N VAL A 399 18.03 -4.83 -3.61
CA VAL A 399 16.87 -4.89 -4.52
C VAL A 399 16.15 -3.55 -4.58
N SER A 400 16.02 -2.83 -3.45
CA SER A 400 15.42 -1.49 -3.39
C SER A 400 16.21 -0.47 -4.22
N VAL A 401 17.56 -0.50 -4.15
CA VAL A 401 18.42 0.37 -4.96
C VAL A 401 18.26 0.05 -6.45
N ILE A 402 18.32 -1.22 -6.83
CA ILE A 402 18.13 -1.64 -8.24
C ILE A 402 16.75 -1.22 -8.73
N TYR A 403 15.71 -1.45 -7.93
CA TYR A 403 14.32 -1.10 -8.26
C TYR A 403 14.15 0.42 -8.43
N THR A 404 14.71 1.20 -7.50
CA THR A 404 14.69 2.67 -7.55
C THR A 404 15.43 3.19 -8.78
N MET A 405 16.61 2.66 -9.10
CA MET A 405 17.36 3.08 -10.28
C MET A 405 16.63 2.72 -11.57
N GLN A 406 16.04 1.54 -11.67
CA GLN A 406 15.22 1.17 -12.84
C GLN A 406 14.01 2.10 -12.98
N PHE A 407 13.35 2.47 -11.88
CA PHE A 407 12.25 3.41 -11.86
C PHE A 407 12.67 4.80 -12.39
N LEU A 408 13.79 5.35 -11.90
CA LEU A 408 14.28 6.68 -12.26
C LEU A 408 14.86 6.78 -13.68
N HIS A 409 15.26 5.66 -14.29
CA HIS A 409 15.70 5.61 -15.69
C HIS A 409 14.60 5.18 -16.68
N GLY A 410 13.33 5.29 -16.27
CA GLY A 410 12.19 4.96 -17.15
C GLY A 410 12.05 3.47 -17.48
N GLY A 411 12.57 2.60 -16.60
CA GLY A 411 12.35 1.16 -16.71
C GLY A 411 10.87 0.79 -16.51
N PRO A 412 10.45 -0.43 -16.90
CA PRO A 412 9.05 -0.87 -16.79
C PRO A 412 8.70 -1.17 -15.32
N ILE A 413 8.57 -0.11 -14.51
CA ILE A 413 8.22 -0.15 -13.08
C ILE A 413 7.13 0.89 -12.85
N TYR A 414 5.95 0.47 -12.33
CA TYR A 414 4.76 1.29 -12.18
C TYR A 414 4.20 1.21 -10.76
#